data_a7698a84afc672dad80d084dd3ea6f9f
#
_entry.id   a7698a84afc672dad80d084dd3ea6f9f
#
_cell.length_a   1.000
_cell.length_b   1.000
_cell.length_c   1.000
_cell.angle_alpha   90.00
_cell.angle_beta   90.00
_cell.angle_gamma   90.00
#
_symmetry.space_group_name_H-M   'P 1'
#
loop_
_entity.id
_entity.type
_entity.pdbx_description
1 polymer ?
#
loop_
_entity_poly.entity_id
_entity_poly.type
_entity_poly.pdbx_seq_one_letter_code
_entity_poly.pdbx_strand_id
1 'polypeptide(L)'
;EVAKGLGIKIFENTKVIKKEDDKLPILLTDKNIKIKAKKVILCGNAYLEGLVFKPMKDKLAPAVSSVMATEPINNVDIVLRDCAVADCNTALNYYRLDYKNRLIFGGASIYSNITPKDATPMLLRKMTYLFPSLKNIGVEMSWSGKIGITLSRIPHFGKLDSNIYFAQGYSGHGVALTALAGKMIAEDILKTTNRFKVFS
;
A
#
# COMPACT_ATOMS: atom_id res chain seq x y z
N GLU A 1 2.55 -16.78 3.51
CA GLU A 1 3.12 -18.14 3.76
C GLU A 1 4.63 -18.06 3.99
N VAL A 2 5.43 -17.39 3.13
CA VAL A 2 6.90 -17.30 3.30
C VAL A 2 7.28 -16.73 4.68
N ALA A 3 6.66 -15.63 5.11
CA ALA A 3 6.93 -15.03 6.41
C ALA A 3 6.65 -16.00 7.56
N LYS A 4 5.54 -16.73 7.50
CA LYS A 4 5.20 -17.77 8.50
C LYS A 4 6.22 -18.91 8.50
N GLY A 5 6.65 -19.35 7.31
CA GLY A 5 7.70 -20.37 7.16
C GLY A 5 9.05 -19.97 7.77
N LEU A 6 9.33 -18.66 7.81
CA LEU A 6 10.51 -18.09 8.47
C LEU A 6 10.31 -17.85 9.98
N GLY A 7 9.21 -18.33 10.57
CA GLY A 7 8.93 -18.22 12.02
C GLY A 7 8.36 -16.86 12.44
N ILE A 8 7.95 -15.99 11.50
CA ILE A 8 7.34 -14.70 11.83
C ILE A 8 5.92 -14.94 12.36
N LYS A 9 5.61 -14.39 13.53
CA LYS A 9 4.27 -14.43 14.11
C LYS A 9 3.44 -13.28 13.55
N ILE A 10 2.27 -13.59 12.99
CA ILE A 10 1.33 -12.61 12.42
C ILE A 10 0.10 -12.60 13.31
N PHE A 11 -0.28 -11.42 13.79
CA PHE A 11 -1.45 -11.21 14.66
C PHE A 11 -2.47 -10.36 13.90
N GLU A 12 -3.48 -11.02 13.38
CA GLU A 12 -4.61 -10.36 12.70
C GLU A 12 -5.61 -9.79 13.72
N ASN A 13 -6.41 -8.81 13.28
CA ASN A 13 -7.43 -8.16 14.11
C ASN A 13 -6.88 -7.69 15.48
N THR A 14 -5.65 -7.15 15.47
CA THR A 14 -4.96 -6.72 16.69
C THR A 14 -4.40 -5.32 16.45
N LYS A 15 -5.12 -4.30 16.90
CA LYS A 15 -4.76 -2.89 16.69
C LYS A 15 -3.88 -2.41 17.85
N VAL A 16 -2.76 -1.76 17.51
CA VAL A 16 -1.97 -1.01 18.49
C VAL A 16 -2.67 0.32 18.76
N ILE A 17 -3.02 0.56 20.03
CA ILE A 17 -3.80 1.74 20.45
C ILE A 17 -2.99 2.75 21.26
N LYS A 18 -1.86 2.32 21.84
CA LYS A 18 -1.00 3.17 22.66
C LYS A 18 0.45 2.72 22.58
N LYS A 19 1.37 3.67 22.65
CA LYS A 19 2.79 3.46 22.93
C LYS A 19 3.10 3.98 24.33
N GLU A 20 3.80 3.20 25.11
CA GLU A 20 4.35 3.61 26.40
C GLU A 20 5.87 3.77 26.25
N ASP A 21 6.42 4.82 26.87
CA ASP A 21 7.86 5.08 26.84
C ASP A 21 8.52 4.38 28.03
N ASP A 22 9.46 3.48 27.72
CA ASP A 22 10.33 2.78 28.65
C ASP A 22 11.70 2.62 27.96
N LYS A 23 12.67 1.98 28.60
CA LYS A 23 13.98 1.64 27.99
C LYS A 23 13.83 0.94 26.62
N LEU A 24 12.79 0.18 26.47
CA LEU A 24 12.37 -0.42 25.19
C LEU A 24 10.92 -0.04 24.90
N PRO A 25 10.54 0.16 23.63
CA PRO A 25 9.17 0.45 23.27
C PRO A 25 8.19 -0.61 23.79
N ILE A 26 7.11 -0.15 24.42
CA ILE A 26 5.99 -0.98 24.85
C ILE A 26 4.76 -0.54 24.04
N LEU A 27 4.16 -1.46 23.32
CA LEU A 27 2.94 -1.24 22.54
C LEU A 27 1.77 -1.91 23.26
N LEU A 28 0.67 -1.17 23.45
CA LEU A 28 -0.58 -1.70 23.98
C LEU A 28 -1.56 -1.91 22.81
N THR A 29 -2.18 -3.08 22.80
CA THR A 29 -3.20 -3.41 21.78
C THR A 29 -4.62 -3.18 22.32
N ASP A 30 -5.58 -3.13 21.41
CA ASP A 30 -7.03 -3.08 21.71
C ASP A 30 -7.54 -4.32 22.47
N LYS A 31 -6.75 -5.38 22.55
CA LYS A 31 -7.01 -6.58 23.34
C LYS A 31 -6.31 -6.56 24.70
N ASN A 32 -5.84 -5.40 25.18
CA ASN A 32 -5.09 -5.23 26.41
C ASN A 32 -3.78 -6.05 26.50
N ILE A 33 -3.21 -6.43 25.35
CA ILE A 33 -1.93 -7.15 25.32
C ILE A 33 -0.81 -6.11 25.26
N LYS A 34 0.18 -6.25 26.14
CA LYS A 34 1.41 -5.45 26.10
C LYS A 34 2.50 -6.20 25.34
N ILE A 35 3.08 -5.52 24.34
CA ILE A 35 4.16 -6.05 23.51
C ILE A 35 5.40 -5.21 23.79
N LYS A 36 6.41 -5.80 24.38
CA LYS A 36 7.73 -5.17 24.58
C LYS A 36 8.66 -5.63 23.48
N ALA A 37 9.25 -4.69 22.74
CA ALA A 37 10.08 -5.00 21.56
C ALA A 37 11.41 -4.23 21.60
N LYS A 38 12.48 -4.85 21.12
CA LYS A 38 13.78 -4.17 20.95
C LYS A 38 13.73 -3.10 19.86
N LYS A 39 13.00 -3.38 18.79
CA LYS A 39 12.78 -2.48 17.67
C LYS A 39 11.32 -2.52 17.24
N VAL A 40 10.79 -1.39 16.81
CA VAL A 40 9.46 -1.25 16.22
C VAL A 40 9.63 -0.69 14.82
N ILE A 41 8.92 -1.24 13.85
CA ILE A 41 8.94 -0.79 12.47
C ILE A 41 7.51 -0.42 12.07
N LEU A 42 7.28 0.85 11.75
CA LEU A 42 5.98 1.37 11.36
C LEU A 42 5.79 1.23 9.86
N CYS A 43 4.94 0.29 9.45
CA CYS A 43 4.64 0.00 8.04
C CYS A 43 3.18 0.26 7.67
N GLY A 44 2.43 1.01 8.48
CA GLY A 44 1.00 1.25 8.28
C GLY A 44 0.67 2.16 7.10
N ASN A 45 1.65 2.88 6.54
CA ASN A 45 1.48 3.79 5.40
C ASN A 45 0.27 4.74 5.60
N ALA A 46 -0.66 4.80 4.65
CA ALA A 46 -1.87 5.63 4.71
C ALA A 46 -2.87 5.22 5.82
N TYR A 47 -2.67 4.06 6.45
CA TYR A 47 -3.49 3.56 7.55
C TYR A 47 -2.86 3.80 8.92
N LEU A 48 -1.65 4.37 8.98
CA LEU A 48 -0.99 4.70 10.22
C LEU A 48 -1.66 5.95 10.83
N GLU A 49 -2.53 5.73 11.79
CA GLU A 49 -3.19 6.82 12.51
C GLU A 49 -2.18 7.51 13.45
N GLY A 50 -2.07 8.83 13.36
CA GLY A 50 -1.15 9.64 14.16
C GLY A 50 -1.45 9.67 15.68
N LEU A 51 -2.50 8.97 16.11
CA LEU A 51 -2.89 8.89 17.53
C LEU A 51 -1.82 8.22 18.39
N VAL A 52 -1.16 7.17 17.89
CA VAL A 52 -0.14 6.41 18.63
C VAL A 52 1.26 6.98 18.39
N PHE A 53 1.53 7.41 17.16
CA PHE A 53 2.83 7.94 16.76
C PHE A 53 2.67 9.37 16.23
N LYS A 54 2.50 10.32 17.12
CA LYS A 54 2.26 11.75 16.82
C LYS A 54 3.18 12.36 15.76
N PRO A 55 4.51 12.07 15.74
CA PRO A 55 5.41 12.60 14.71
C PRO A 55 5.06 12.15 13.28
N MET A 56 4.27 11.09 13.14
CA MET A 56 3.82 10.57 11.84
C MET A 56 2.52 11.20 11.34
N LYS A 57 1.84 11.98 12.22
CA LYS A 57 0.63 12.70 11.86
C LYS A 57 0.91 13.70 10.74
N ASP A 58 -0.01 13.80 9.81
CA ASP A 58 0.01 14.80 8.73
C ASP A 58 1.23 14.75 7.79
N LYS A 59 1.98 13.63 7.80
CA LYS A 59 3.12 13.41 6.89
C LYS A 59 2.72 12.87 5.52
N LEU A 60 1.50 12.36 5.39
CA LEU A 60 0.98 11.79 4.16
C LEU A 60 -0.38 12.41 3.81
N ALA A 61 -0.55 12.75 2.54
CA ALA A 61 -1.87 12.99 1.98
C ALA A 61 -2.47 11.63 1.56
N PRO A 62 -3.62 11.23 2.12
CA PRO A 62 -4.27 10.00 1.69
C PRO A 62 -4.91 10.21 0.31
N ALA A 63 -4.74 9.22 -0.56
CA ALA A 63 -5.49 9.09 -1.78
C ALA A 63 -6.10 7.69 -1.83
N VAL A 64 -7.32 7.58 -2.34
CA VAL A 64 -7.98 6.30 -2.56
C VAL A 64 -7.80 5.92 -4.01
N SER A 65 -7.28 4.73 -4.26
CA SER A 65 -7.22 4.12 -5.59
C SER A 65 -8.16 2.94 -5.65
N SER A 66 -8.86 2.79 -6.76
CA SER A 66 -9.85 1.74 -6.96
C SER A 66 -9.46 0.84 -8.12
N VAL A 67 -9.80 -0.43 -8.01
CA VAL A 67 -9.48 -1.47 -9.00
C VAL A 67 -10.71 -2.36 -9.19
N MET A 68 -10.89 -2.85 -10.40
CA MET A 68 -11.88 -3.88 -10.71
C MET A 68 -11.27 -5.01 -11.53
N ALA A 69 -11.87 -6.18 -11.45
CA ALA A 69 -11.62 -7.32 -12.32
C ALA A 69 -12.90 -7.62 -13.11
N THR A 70 -12.77 -7.72 -14.41
CA THR A 70 -13.90 -8.13 -15.27
C THR A 70 -14.12 -9.63 -15.17
N GLU A 71 -15.23 -10.11 -15.72
CA GLU A 71 -15.33 -11.50 -16.14
C GLU A 71 -14.22 -11.84 -17.16
N PRO A 72 -13.91 -13.13 -17.38
CA PRO A 72 -12.92 -13.55 -18.37
C PRO A 72 -13.26 -13.02 -19.77
N ILE A 73 -12.25 -12.45 -20.43
CA ILE A 73 -12.41 -11.94 -21.78
C ILE A 73 -12.17 -13.07 -22.76
N ASN A 74 -13.23 -13.43 -23.47
CA ASN A 74 -13.19 -14.41 -24.56
C ASN A 74 -13.47 -13.68 -25.89
N ASN A 75 -12.68 -13.96 -26.91
CA ASN A 75 -12.88 -13.48 -28.29
C ASN A 75 -12.88 -11.93 -28.48
N VAL A 76 -12.01 -11.22 -27.78
CA VAL A 76 -11.86 -9.78 -27.96
C VAL A 76 -10.41 -9.48 -28.37
N ASP A 77 -10.26 -8.66 -29.42
CA ASP A 77 -8.96 -8.19 -29.93
C ASP A 77 -8.26 -7.20 -28.98
N ILE A 78 -8.15 -7.59 -27.71
CA ILE A 78 -7.33 -6.85 -26.77
C ILE A 78 -5.95 -7.49 -26.71
N VAL A 79 -5.03 -6.94 -27.47
CA VAL A 79 -3.64 -7.37 -27.48
C VAL A 79 -2.92 -6.81 -26.26
N LEU A 80 -3.28 -7.30 -25.07
CA LEU A 80 -2.48 -7.14 -23.87
C LEU A 80 -1.62 -8.41 -23.76
N ARG A 81 -0.40 -8.34 -24.28
CA ARG A 81 0.62 -9.34 -23.98
C ARG A 81 0.86 -9.36 -22.46
N ASP A 82 1.66 -10.31 -21.93
CA ASP A 82 1.99 -10.42 -20.51
C ASP A 82 2.69 -9.18 -19.93
N CYS A 83 2.06 -8.03 -20.06
CA CYS A 83 2.57 -6.76 -19.56
C CYS A 83 1.50 -6.01 -18.77
N ALA A 84 1.95 -5.22 -17.81
CA ALA A 84 1.14 -4.20 -17.17
C ALA A 84 1.29 -2.88 -17.94
N VAL A 85 0.19 -2.21 -18.20
CA VAL A 85 0.14 -0.93 -18.91
C VAL A 85 -0.35 0.14 -17.95
N ALA A 86 0.23 1.33 -18.03
CA ALA A 86 -0.27 2.53 -17.36
C ALA A 86 -0.22 3.69 -18.33
N ASP A 87 -1.22 4.59 -18.26
CA ASP A 87 -1.19 5.84 -18.99
C ASP A 87 -0.34 6.91 -18.27
N CYS A 88 -0.20 8.08 -18.87
CA CYS A 88 0.55 9.21 -18.30
C CYS A 88 -0.34 10.30 -17.71
N ASN A 89 -1.59 10.01 -17.39
CA ASN A 89 -2.45 10.95 -16.69
C ASN A 89 -2.01 11.16 -15.24
N THR A 90 -2.31 12.30 -14.65
CA THR A 90 -2.01 12.57 -13.22
C THR A 90 -2.70 11.56 -12.30
N ALA A 91 -3.95 11.18 -12.62
CA ALA A 91 -4.66 10.07 -12.00
C ALA A 91 -4.65 8.90 -12.98
N LEU A 92 -3.59 8.10 -12.93
CA LEU A 92 -3.30 7.02 -13.87
C LEU A 92 -4.49 6.06 -14.03
N ASN A 93 -4.74 5.63 -15.27
CA ASN A 93 -5.38 4.36 -15.50
C ASN A 93 -4.30 3.32 -15.71
N TYR A 94 -4.45 2.16 -15.11
CA TYR A 94 -3.50 1.06 -15.24
C TYR A 94 -4.27 -0.25 -15.38
N TYR A 95 -3.75 -1.15 -16.20
CA TYR A 95 -4.45 -2.38 -16.50
C TYR A 95 -3.51 -3.49 -16.96
N ARG A 96 -3.97 -4.72 -16.79
CA ARG A 96 -3.33 -5.94 -17.29
C ARG A 96 -4.34 -7.07 -17.35
N LEU A 97 -4.05 -8.11 -18.09
CA LEU A 97 -4.75 -9.39 -17.94
C LEU A 97 -4.16 -10.19 -16.78
N ASP A 98 -4.99 -10.91 -16.06
CA ASP A 98 -4.55 -11.92 -15.10
C ASP A 98 -4.51 -13.32 -15.76
N TYR A 99 -4.12 -14.31 -14.98
CA TYR A 99 -4.00 -15.71 -15.44
C TYR A 99 -5.35 -16.38 -15.81
N LYS A 100 -6.48 -15.73 -15.52
CA LYS A 100 -7.83 -16.16 -15.92
C LYS A 100 -8.37 -15.36 -17.09
N ASN A 101 -7.54 -14.59 -17.78
CA ASN A 101 -7.93 -13.64 -18.84
C ASN A 101 -8.94 -12.57 -18.39
N ARG A 102 -9.00 -12.21 -17.11
CA ARG A 102 -9.80 -11.10 -16.63
C ARG A 102 -8.99 -9.81 -16.81
N LEU A 103 -9.64 -8.74 -17.26
CA LEU A 103 -9.00 -7.42 -17.28
C LEU A 103 -9.04 -6.85 -15.87
N ILE A 104 -7.86 -6.77 -15.25
CA ILE A 104 -7.67 -6.01 -14.03
C ILE A 104 -7.46 -4.57 -14.45
N PHE A 105 -8.42 -3.69 -14.10
CA PHE A 105 -8.40 -2.28 -14.46
C PHE A 105 -8.44 -1.41 -13.21
N GLY A 106 -7.44 -0.56 -13.03
CA GLY A 106 -7.32 0.34 -11.91
C GLY A 106 -7.23 1.80 -12.35
N GLY A 107 -7.52 2.68 -11.41
CA GLY A 107 -7.53 4.11 -11.65
C GLY A 107 -8.46 4.83 -10.69
N ALA A 108 -9.13 5.87 -11.19
CA ALA A 108 -10.12 6.61 -10.42
C ALA A 108 -9.60 7.08 -9.04
N SER A 109 -8.32 7.48 -8.99
CA SER A 109 -7.70 7.95 -7.76
C SER A 109 -8.32 9.26 -7.31
N ILE A 110 -8.75 9.29 -6.06
CA ILE A 110 -9.37 10.47 -5.42
C ILE A 110 -8.48 10.87 -4.24
N TYR A 111 -8.06 12.14 -4.19
CA TYR A 111 -7.41 12.70 -3.01
C TYR A 111 -8.43 12.91 -1.90
N SER A 112 -8.68 11.89 -1.13
CA SER A 112 -9.66 11.86 -0.07
C SER A 112 -9.30 10.80 0.95
N ASN A 113 -9.79 10.97 2.17
CA ASN A 113 -9.74 9.94 3.20
C ASN A 113 -10.99 9.02 3.16
N ILE A 114 -11.94 9.35 2.30
CA ILE A 114 -13.22 8.63 2.19
C ILE A 114 -13.12 7.65 1.02
N THR A 115 -13.24 6.37 1.32
CA THR A 115 -13.34 5.31 0.30
C THR A 115 -14.74 5.30 -0.29
N PRO A 116 -14.91 5.36 -1.63
CA PRO A 116 -16.23 5.24 -2.25
C PRO A 116 -16.85 3.88 -1.92
N LYS A 117 -18.17 3.86 -1.73
CA LYS A 117 -18.90 2.61 -1.51
C LYS A 117 -18.80 1.67 -2.72
N ASP A 118 -18.87 2.24 -3.91
CA ASP A 118 -18.72 1.53 -5.18
C ASP A 118 -18.01 2.45 -6.19
N ALA A 119 -16.85 2.01 -6.67
CA ALA A 119 -16.09 2.69 -7.71
C ALA A 119 -16.34 2.09 -9.11
N THR A 120 -17.09 1.00 -9.21
CA THR A 120 -17.31 0.24 -10.43
C THR A 120 -17.84 1.09 -11.58
N PRO A 121 -18.87 1.95 -11.41
CA PRO A 121 -19.41 2.74 -12.51
C PRO A 121 -18.36 3.70 -13.13
N MET A 122 -17.50 4.27 -12.27
CA MET A 122 -16.44 5.18 -12.72
C MET A 122 -15.33 4.42 -13.45
N LEU A 123 -14.95 3.25 -12.93
CA LEU A 123 -13.94 2.39 -13.56
C LEU A 123 -14.44 1.85 -14.90
N LEU A 124 -15.70 1.38 -14.98
CA LEU A 124 -16.32 0.92 -16.22
C LEU A 124 -16.33 2.01 -17.29
N ARG A 125 -16.72 3.23 -16.96
CA ARG A 125 -16.71 4.35 -17.90
C ARG A 125 -15.31 4.61 -18.46
N LYS A 126 -14.27 4.58 -17.64
CA LYS A 126 -12.88 4.75 -18.08
C LYS A 126 -12.40 3.58 -18.92
N MET A 127 -12.69 2.36 -18.48
CA MET A 127 -12.34 1.15 -19.19
C MET A 127 -12.99 1.08 -20.58
N THR A 128 -14.29 1.34 -20.67
CA THR A 128 -15.02 1.29 -21.94
C THR A 128 -14.66 2.42 -22.91
N TYR A 129 -14.14 3.53 -22.39
CA TYR A 129 -13.53 4.56 -23.22
C TYR A 129 -12.26 4.05 -23.90
N LEU A 130 -11.42 3.29 -23.21
CA LEU A 130 -10.19 2.71 -23.75
C LEU A 130 -10.47 1.44 -24.57
N PHE A 131 -11.43 0.65 -24.13
CA PHE A 131 -11.81 -0.64 -24.73
C PHE A 131 -13.31 -0.68 -25.05
N PRO A 132 -13.76 -0.03 -26.15
CA PRO A 132 -15.19 0.02 -26.50
C PRO A 132 -15.82 -1.37 -26.70
N SER A 133 -15.03 -2.34 -27.14
CA SER A 133 -15.46 -3.73 -27.34
C SER A 133 -15.89 -4.42 -26.02
N LEU A 134 -15.47 -3.90 -24.86
CA LEU A 134 -15.82 -4.42 -23.54
C LEU A 134 -17.05 -3.73 -22.92
N LYS A 135 -17.82 -2.97 -23.68
CA LYS A 135 -18.97 -2.20 -23.17
C LYS A 135 -19.96 -3.03 -22.35
N ASN A 136 -20.16 -4.28 -22.73
CA ASN A 136 -21.14 -5.17 -22.10
C ASN A 136 -20.51 -6.24 -21.21
N ILE A 137 -19.23 -6.14 -20.85
CA ILE A 137 -18.59 -7.14 -20.03
C ILE A 137 -19.03 -7.00 -18.57
N GLY A 138 -19.24 -8.11 -17.89
CA GLY A 138 -19.52 -8.16 -16.47
C GLY A 138 -18.29 -7.82 -15.63
N VAL A 139 -18.52 -7.31 -14.42
CA VAL A 139 -17.49 -7.08 -13.40
C VAL A 139 -17.63 -8.14 -12.32
N GLU A 140 -16.60 -8.96 -12.15
CA GLU A 140 -16.61 -10.03 -11.15
C GLU A 140 -16.37 -9.47 -9.73
N MET A 141 -15.46 -8.50 -9.61
CA MET A 141 -15.18 -7.85 -8.32
C MET A 141 -14.60 -6.46 -8.49
N SER A 142 -14.79 -5.61 -7.49
CA SER A 142 -14.12 -4.33 -7.37
C SER A 142 -13.69 -4.08 -5.92
N TRP A 143 -12.63 -3.33 -5.74
CA TRP A 143 -12.12 -2.94 -4.42
C TRP A 143 -11.41 -1.60 -4.47
N SER A 144 -11.23 -0.99 -3.32
CA SER A 144 -10.52 0.26 -3.16
C SER A 144 -9.57 0.19 -1.97
N GLY A 145 -8.48 0.94 -2.04
CA GLY A 145 -7.51 1.04 -0.97
C GLY A 145 -6.89 2.42 -0.87
N LYS A 146 -6.44 2.78 0.34
CA LYS A 146 -5.74 4.03 0.58
C LYS A 146 -4.26 3.89 0.24
N ILE A 147 -3.73 4.89 -0.44
CA ILE A 147 -2.30 5.06 -0.68
C ILE A 147 -1.82 6.34 0.00
N GLY A 148 -0.61 6.29 0.56
CA GLY A 148 0.02 7.45 1.20
C GLY A 148 0.86 8.20 0.18
N ILE A 149 0.52 9.47 -0.02
CA ILE A 149 1.22 10.37 -0.92
C ILE A 149 2.03 11.36 -0.10
N THR A 150 3.33 11.44 -0.34
CA THR A 150 4.18 12.52 0.18
C THR A 150 4.10 13.74 -0.72
N LEU A 151 4.39 14.91 -0.20
CA LEU A 151 4.39 16.15 -0.98
C LEU A 151 5.43 16.08 -2.12
N SER A 152 6.60 15.53 -1.84
CA SER A 152 7.70 15.38 -2.81
C SER A 152 7.54 14.16 -3.74
N ARG A 153 6.56 13.29 -3.50
CA ARG A 153 6.42 11.97 -4.14
C ARG A 153 7.57 10.99 -3.86
N ILE A 154 8.55 11.39 -3.08
CA ILE A 154 9.66 10.53 -2.65
C ILE A 154 9.20 9.73 -1.44
N PRO A 155 9.51 8.42 -1.34
CA PRO A 155 9.20 7.61 -0.18
C PRO A 155 9.76 8.21 1.11
N HIS A 156 9.00 8.13 2.19
CA HIS A 156 9.35 8.67 3.49
C HIS A 156 9.82 7.54 4.42
N PHE A 157 11.13 7.46 4.59
CA PHE A 157 11.80 6.51 5.48
C PHE A 157 12.55 7.25 6.57
N GLY A 158 12.76 6.60 7.71
CA GLY A 158 13.55 7.19 8.77
C GLY A 158 13.41 6.46 10.10
N LYS A 159 13.87 7.17 11.13
CA LYS A 159 13.74 6.79 12.54
C LYS A 159 13.02 7.90 13.29
N LEU A 160 12.15 7.53 14.22
CA LEU A 160 11.63 8.46 15.22
C LEU A 160 12.56 8.57 16.41
N ASP A 161 13.20 7.46 16.77
CA ASP A 161 14.25 7.34 17.78
C ASP A 161 15.15 6.14 17.46
N SER A 162 16.05 5.80 18.37
CA SER A 162 16.99 4.68 18.17
C SER A 162 16.30 3.32 18.00
N ASN A 163 15.03 3.18 18.42
CA ASN A 163 14.30 1.91 18.47
C ASN A 163 13.09 1.87 17.56
N ILE A 164 12.67 3.00 16.96
CA ILE A 164 11.48 3.09 16.15
C ILE A 164 11.83 3.56 14.74
N TYR A 165 11.63 2.67 13.77
CA TYR A 165 11.77 2.91 12.34
C TYR A 165 10.41 3.14 11.70
N PHE A 166 10.41 3.80 10.57
CA PHE A 166 9.22 3.91 9.72
C PHE A 166 9.58 3.83 8.24
N ALA A 167 8.63 3.29 7.46
CA ALA A 167 8.71 3.24 6.01
C ALA A 167 7.29 3.42 5.44
N GLN A 168 7.06 4.55 4.76
CA GLN A 168 5.75 4.96 4.28
C GLN A 168 5.84 5.91 3.09
N GLY A 169 4.70 6.37 2.57
CA GLY A 169 4.64 7.43 1.57
C GLY A 169 5.20 7.04 0.22
N TYR A 170 4.94 5.83 -0.21
CA TYR A 170 5.44 5.31 -1.50
C TYR A 170 4.77 5.92 -2.73
N SER A 171 3.77 6.76 -2.54
CA SER A 171 3.12 7.56 -3.59
C SER A 171 2.67 6.75 -4.83
N GLY A 172 2.24 5.51 -4.61
CA GLY A 172 1.81 4.58 -5.67
C GLY A 172 2.86 3.54 -6.10
N HIS A 173 4.14 3.69 -5.72
CA HIS A 173 5.24 2.80 -6.13
C HIS A 173 5.61 1.73 -5.08
N GLY A 174 4.70 1.45 -4.13
CA GLY A 174 4.98 0.58 -2.98
C GLY A 174 5.39 -0.84 -3.35
N VAL A 175 4.77 -1.44 -4.38
CA VAL A 175 5.08 -2.83 -4.78
C VAL A 175 6.58 -3.02 -5.08
N ALA A 176 7.21 -2.07 -5.76
CA ALA A 176 8.64 -2.15 -6.07
C ALA A 176 9.52 -1.76 -4.88
N LEU A 177 9.10 -0.76 -4.07
CA LEU A 177 9.98 -0.11 -3.11
C LEU A 177 9.91 -0.70 -1.69
N THR A 178 8.83 -1.39 -1.32
CA THR A 178 8.67 -1.95 0.04
C THR A 178 9.71 -3.02 0.37
N ALA A 179 10.07 -3.87 -0.61
CA ALA A 179 11.10 -4.88 -0.42
C ALA A 179 12.48 -4.23 -0.16
N LEU A 180 12.82 -3.18 -0.91
CA LEU A 180 14.05 -2.43 -0.70
C LEU A 180 14.06 -1.73 0.67
N ALA A 181 12.95 -1.10 1.04
CA ALA A 181 12.80 -0.46 2.35
C ALA A 181 13.02 -1.45 3.50
N GLY A 182 12.37 -2.62 3.43
CA GLY A 182 12.54 -3.68 4.41
C GLY A 182 13.98 -4.15 4.52
N LYS A 183 14.65 -4.35 3.37
CA LYS A 183 16.07 -4.72 3.32
C LYS A 183 16.96 -3.66 3.98
N MET A 184 16.77 -2.40 3.65
CA MET A 184 17.58 -1.30 4.20
C MET A 184 17.41 -1.14 5.72
N ILE A 185 16.19 -1.28 6.22
CA ILE A 185 15.92 -1.25 7.67
C ILE A 185 16.59 -2.44 8.36
N ALA A 186 16.47 -3.64 7.78
CA ALA A 186 17.12 -4.83 8.34
C ALA A 186 18.65 -4.68 8.40
N GLU A 187 19.27 -4.17 7.35
CA GLU A 187 20.70 -3.91 7.28
C GLU A 187 21.16 -2.89 8.33
N ASP A 188 20.39 -1.84 8.57
CA ASP A 188 20.71 -0.85 9.60
C ASP A 188 20.59 -1.43 11.02
N ILE A 189 19.56 -2.23 11.26
CA ILE A 189 19.38 -2.93 12.56
C ILE A 189 20.53 -3.89 12.82
N LEU A 190 20.97 -4.61 11.78
CA LEU A 190 22.08 -5.58 11.85
C LEU A 190 23.46 -4.89 11.74
N LYS A 191 23.51 -3.59 11.46
CA LYS A 191 24.74 -2.81 11.26
C LYS A 191 25.65 -3.35 10.14
N THR A 192 25.05 -3.92 9.10
CA THR A 192 25.79 -4.51 7.96
C THR A 192 26.16 -3.48 6.91
N THR A 193 25.40 -2.37 6.79
CA THR A 193 25.71 -1.25 5.88
C THR A 193 25.34 0.09 6.51
N ASN A 194 25.81 1.19 5.88
CA ASN A 194 25.52 2.56 6.31
C ASN A 194 24.52 3.30 5.40
N ARG A 195 23.97 2.62 4.40
CA ARG A 195 23.14 3.29 3.37
C ARG A 195 21.81 3.85 3.89
N PHE A 196 21.28 3.32 5.00
CA PHE A 196 20.08 3.87 5.62
C PHE A 196 20.30 5.31 6.14
N LYS A 197 21.54 5.74 6.43
CA LYS A 197 21.86 7.10 6.89
C LYS A 197 21.44 8.21 5.92
N VAL A 198 21.26 7.89 4.64
CA VAL A 198 20.79 8.85 3.63
C VAL A 198 19.33 9.29 3.92
N PHE A 199 18.59 8.50 4.68
CA PHE A 199 17.16 8.72 4.99
C PHE A 199 16.90 9.07 6.48
N SER A 200 17.94 9.25 7.28
CA SER A 200 17.83 9.50 8.73
C SER A 200 18.28 10.92 9.10
#